data_142a7c0e577882e7821ddd5454ed6c35
#
_entry.id   142a7c0e577882e7821ddd5454ed6c35
#
_cell.length_a   1.000
_cell.length_b   1.000
_cell.length_c   1.000
_cell.angle_alpha   90.00
_cell.angle_beta   90.00
_cell.angle_gamma   90.00
#
_symmetry.space_group_name_H-M   'P 1'
#
loop_
_entity.id
_entity.type
_entity.pdbx_description
1 polymer ?
#
loop_
_entity_poly.entity_id
_entity_poly.type
_entity_poly.pdbx_seq_one_letter_code
_entity_poly.pdbx_strand_id
1 'polypeptide(L)'
;MEMPLDRPLPASMTVREARDAYLAENGFSLAAYDEAWTKASIFGLQMAVPNTRRHQWALKMHDLHHVATGYGTDHTGEGEISAWELRRGLGRLGLYVGSIVTAGTLLGLVLAPRRVWAAFRAGGSRPSLFSEDDVDSLLKLTVGELRARLGLPDSGLATLPRRLHPYAPGAPGAARSAPGQASAPA
;
A
#
# COMPACT_ATOMS: atom_id res chain seq x y z
N MET A 1 -6.86 16.50 9.33
CA MET A 1 -8.24 16.37 8.76
C MET A 1 -8.42 14.90 8.43
N GLU A 2 -9.29 14.23 9.19
CA GLU A 2 -9.61 12.83 8.94
C GLU A 2 -10.36 12.71 7.60
N MET A 3 -9.85 11.91 6.67
CA MET A 3 -10.52 11.72 5.39
C MET A 3 -11.49 10.54 5.48
N PRO A 4 -12.73 10.70 5.01
CA PRO A 4 -13.68 9.59 5.00
C PRO A 4 -13.16 8.39 4.21
N LEU A 5 -13.19 7.20 4.80
CA LEU A 5 -12.70 5.96 4.17
C LEU A 5 -13.62 5.48 3.03
N ASP A 6 -14.83 5.97 2.98
CA ASP A 6 -15.84 5.64 1.95
C ASP A 6 -15.69 6.44 0.66
N ARG A 7 -14.74 7.37 0.61
CA ARG A 7 -14.50 8.21 -0.56
C ARG A 7 -13.08 8.03 -1.10
N PRO A 8 -12.90 8.11 -2.43
CA PRO A 8 -11.57 8.15 -3.02
C PRO A 8 -10.83 9.42 -2.57
N LEU A 9 -9.50 9.36 -2.54
CA LEU A 9 -8.68 10.53 -2.32
C LEU A 9 -8.96 11.58 -3.39
N PRO A 10 -9.15 12.87 -3.01
CA PRO A 10 -9.46 13.94 -3.97
C PRO A 10 -8.40 14.06 -5.06
N ALA A 11 -8.83 14.16 -6.32
CA ALA A 11 -7.90 14.29 -7.46
C ALA A 11 -7.04 15.56 -7.39
N SER A 12 -7.53 16.63 -6.71
CA SER A 12 -6.81 17.91 -6.52
C SER A 12 -5.78 17.90 -5.40
N MET A 13 -5.78 16.87 -4.52
CA MET A 13 -4.80 16.74 -3.44
C MET A 13 -3.43 16.42 -4.03
N THR A 14 -2.35 16.96 -3.47
CA THR A 14 -1.00 16.55 -3.89
C THR A 14 -0.73 15.10 -3.46
N VAL A 15 0.08 14.39 -4.24
CA VAL A 15 0.49 13.02 -3.92
C VAL A 15 1.21 12.97 -2.57
N ARG A 16 1.96 14.00 -2.21
CA ARG A 16 2.62 14.12 -0.90
C ARG A 16 1.60 14.14 0.24
N GLU A 17 0.62 15.04 0.17
CA GLU A 17 -0.45 15.13 1.18
C GLU A 17 -1.25 13.82 1.27
N ALA A 18 -1.56 13.24 0.12
CA ALA A 18 -2.30 11.98 0.03
C ALA A 18 -1.51 10.80 0.65
N ARG A 19 -0.19 10.71 0.38
CA ARG A 19 0.71 9.72 0.99
C ARG A 19 0.80 9.91 2.50
N ASP A 20 0.98 11.15 2.96
CA ASP A 20 1.12 11.45 4.39
C ASP A 20 -0.18 11.11 5.15
N ALA A 21 -1.34 11.41 4.55
CA ALA A 21 -2.62 11.01 5.10
C ALA A 21 -2.80 9.48 5.11
N TYR A 22 -2.45 8.80 4.03
CA TYR A 22 -2.47 7.34 3.94
C TYR A 22 -1.60 6.69 5.02
N LEU A 23 -0.37 7.17 5.23
CA LEU A 23 0.51 6.66 6.27
C LEU A 23 -0.10 6.86 7.66
N ALA A 24 -0.62 8.06 7.94
CA ALA A 24 -1.23 8.38 9.24
C ALA A 24 -2.47 7.53 9.53
N GLU A 25 -3.35 7.34 8.54
CA GLU A 25 -4.55 6.50 8.66
C GLU A 25 -4.21 5.04 8.99
N ASN A 26 -3.11 4.52 8.46
CA ASN A 26 -2.66 3.16 8.65
C ASN A 26 -1.71 2.96 9.85
N GLY A 27 -1.38 4.04 10.57
CA GLY A 27 -0.42 3.99 11.67
C GLY A 27 1.02 3.77 11.21
N PHE A 28 1.32 4.08 9.95
CA PHE A 28 2.66 4.03 9.38
C PHE A 28 3.37 5.37 9.55
N SER A 29 4.69 5.36 9.49
CA SER A 29 5.51 6.56 9.55
C SER A 29 6.52 6.62 8.41
N LEU A 30 6.94 7.82 8.04
CA LEU A 30 8.02 8.01 7.06
C LEU A 30 9.33 7.36 7.51
N ALA A 31 9.59 7.33 8.82
CA ALA A 31 10.78 6.71 9.38
C ALA A 31 10.83 5.19 9.10
N ALA A 32 9.69 4.53 8.96
CA ALA A 32 9.61 3.10 8.65
C ALA A 32 10.28 2.74 7.31
N TYR A 33 10.35 3.68 6.36
CA TYR A 33 11.04 3.44 5.09
C TYR A 33 12.54 3.19 5.28
N ASP A 34 13.16 3.82 6.29
CA ASP A 34 14.60 3.78 6.52
C ASP A 34 15.01 2.76 7.60
N GLU A 35 14.03 2.03 8.17
CA GLU A 35 14.30 0.93 9.11
C GLU A 35 15.05 -0.22 8.41
N ALA A 36 15.93 -0.91 9.14
CA ALA A 36 16.68 -2.05 8.60
C ALA A 36 15.80 -3.27 8.29
N TRP A 37 14.63 -3.37 8.92
CA TRP A 37 13.68 -4.47 8.78
C TRP A 37 12.26 -3.94 8.57
N THR A 38 11.61 -4.40 7.52
CA THR A 38 10.17 -4.19 7.34
C THR A 38 9.43 -5.27 8.13
N LYS A 39 8.58 -4.84 9.07
CA LYS A 39 7.75 -5.73 9.87
C LYS A 39 6.38 -5.87 9.23
N ALA A 40 5.90 -7.09 9.14
CA ALA A 40 4.57 -7.40 8.65
C ALA A 40 3.89 -8.38 9.62
N SER A 41 2.57 -8.30 9.71
CA SER A 41 1.78 -9.28 10.45
C SER A 41 0.79 -9.96 9.50
N ILE A 42 0.91 -11.28 9.37
CA ILE A 42 0.01 -12.10 8.57
C ILE A 42 -0.74 -13.02 9.52
N PHE A 43 -2.04 -12.84 9.66
CA PHE A 43 -2.91 -13.60 10.60
C PHE A 43 -2.38 -13.61 12.04
N GLY A 44 -1.77 -12.51 12.49
CA GLY A 44 -1.19 -12.42 13.84
C GLY A 44 0.23 -12.96 13.98
N LEU A 45 0.76 -13.63 12.95
CA LEU A 45 2.15 -14.05 12.90
C LEU A 45 3.02 -12.85 12.52
N GLN A 46 3.93 -12.47 13.41
CA GLN A 46 4.88 -11.39 13.15
C GLN A 46 6.00 -11.90 12.25
N MET A 47 6.19 -11.22 11.14
CA MET A 47 7.26 -11.49 10.18
C MET A 47 8.14 -10.24 10.06
N ALA A 48 9.41 -10.44 9.76
CA ALA A 48 10.32 -9.35 9.43
C ALA A 48 11.15 -9.75 8.21
N VAL A 49 11.24 -8.83 7.26
CA VAL A 49 12.05 -9.02 6.06
C VAL A 49 13.11 -7.93 5.96
N PRO A 50 14.34 -8.23 5.47
CA PRO A 50 15.39 -7.24 5.32
C PRO A 50 14.95 -6.09 4.42
N ASN A 51 15.12 -4.85 4.90
CA ASN A 51 14.72 -3.66 4.16
C ASN A 51 15.91 -3.11 3.36
N THR A 52 16.27 -3.80 2.27
CA THR A 52 17.33 -3.36 1.36
C THR A 52 16.98 -2.01 0.72
N ARG A 53 17.96 -1.25 0.22
CA ARG A 53 17.72 0.03 -0.48
C ARG A 53 16.70 -0.10 -1.62
N ARG A 54 16.70 -1.23 -2.34
CA ARG A 54 15.71 -1.51 -3.38
C ARG A 54 14.32 -1.73 -2.79
N HIS A 55 14.23 -2.41 -1.66
CA HIS A 55 12.97 -2.62 -0.96
C HIS A 55 12.43 -1.30 -0.39
N GLN A 56 13.27 -0.47 0.22
CA GLN A 56 12.90 0.87 0.69
C GLN A 56 12.30 1.76 -0.42
N TRP A 57 12.94 1.74 -1.60
CA TRP A 57 12.41 2.44 -2.77
C TRP A 57 11.08 1.82 -3.24
N ALA A 58 11.01 0.48 -3.28
CA ALA A 58 9.81 -0.22 -3.69
C ALA A 58 8.61 0.04 -2.77
N LEU A 59 8.83 0.10 -1.44
CA LEU A 59 7.80 0.47 -0.47
C LEU A 59 7.22 1.85 -0.76
N LYS A 60 8.07 2.85 -1.03
CA LYS A 60 7.61 4.20 -1.39
C LYS A 60 6.72 4.18 -2.63
N MET A 61 7.09 3.45 -3.67
CA MET A 61 6.30 3.31 -4.90
C MET A 61 5.01 2.53 -4.67
N HIS A 62 5.06 1.47 -3.86
CA HIS A 62 3.91 0.66 -3.47
C HIS A 62 2.85 1.50 -2.73
N ASP A 63 3.26 2.34 -1.79
CA ASP A 63 2.34 3.24 -1.09
C ASP A 63 1.68 4.25 -2.04
N LEU A 64 2.42 4.75 -3.05
CA LEU A 64 1.84 5.59 -4.08
C LEU A 64 0.87 4.83 -4.99
N HIS A 65 1.04 3.52 -5.17
CA HIS A 65 0.03 2.71 -5.85
C HIS A 65 -1.26 2.61 -5.04
N HIS A 66 -1.20 2.46 -3.70
CA HIS A 66 -2.39 2.53 -2.83
C HIS A 66 -3.09 3.88 -2.95
N VAL A 67 -2.33 4.98 -2.92
CA VAL A 67 -2.86 6.35 -3.12
C VAL A 67 -3.59 6.49 -4.46
N ALA A 68 -3.02 5.96 -5.54
CA ALA A 68 -3.58 6.09 -6.87
C ALA A 68 -4.81 5.18 -7.09
N THR A 69 -4.72 3.92 -6.68
CA THR A 69 -5.76 2.91 -6.92
C THR A 69 -6.91 2.99 -5.93
N GLY A 70 -6.63 3.39 -4.68
CA GLY A 70 -7.57 3.39 -3.58
C GLY A 70 -7.76 2.01 -2.93
N TYR A 71 -7.01 0.98 -3.31
CA TYR A 71 -7.06 -0.32 -2.63
C TYR A 71 -6.63 -0.15 -1.16
N GLY A 72 -7.28 -0.91 -0.26
CA GLY A 72 -6.99 -0.87 1.16
C GLY A 72 -5.69 -1.58 1.53
N THR A 73 -5.31 -1.50 2.81
CA THR A 73 -4.10 -2.11 3.40
C THR A 73 -4.43 -3.31 4.29
N ASP A 74 -5.68 -3.77 4.29
CA ASP A 74 -6.01 -5.08 4.86
C ASP A 74 -5.46 -6.21 3.96
N HIS A 75 -5.42 -7.43 4.45
CA HIS A 75 -4.86 -8.57 3.69
C HIS A 75 -5.49 -8.74 2.29
N THR A 76 -6.75 -8.37 2.13
CA THR A 76 -7.40 -8.43 0.82
C THR A 76 -6.92 -7.29 -0.08
N GLY A 77 -6.84 -6.07 0.43
CA GLY A 77 -6.35 -4.91 -0.30
C GLY A 77 -4.89 -5.06 -0.71
N GLU A 78 -4.05 -5.62 0.18
CA GLU A 78 -2.66 -5.97 -0.15
C GLU A 78 -2.59 -7.02 -1.28
N GLY A 79 -3.52 -7.98 -1.29
CA GLY A 79 -3.63 -8.93 -2.39
C GLY A 79 -4.09 -8.28 -3.71
N GLU A 80 -5.02 -7.33 -3.64
CA GLU A 80 -5.48 -6.56 -4.80
C GLU A 80 -4.36 -5.73 -5.40
N ILE A 81 -3.63 -4.95 -4.57
CA ILE A 81 -2.55 -4.10 -5.07
C ILE A 81 -1.40 -4.94 -5.64
N SER A 82 -1.01 -6.01 -4.95
CA SER A 82 0.04 -6.91 -5.42
C SER A 82 -0.30 -7.54 -6.78
N ALA A 83 -1.55 -7.96 -6.98
CA ALA A 83 -2.01 -8.51 -8.25
C ALA A 83 -2.03 -7.45 -9.37
N TRP A 84 -2.44 -6.23 -9.06
CA TRP A 84 -2.43 -5.13 -9.99
C TRP A 84 -0.99 -4.76 -10.40
N GLU A 85 -0.06 -4.70 -9.44
CA GLU A 85 1.38 -4.46 -9.67
C GLU A 85 2.00 -5.57 -10.52
N LEU A 86 1.71 -6.83 -10.19
CA LEU A 86 2.19 -7.99 -10.94
C LEU A 86 1.77 -7.91 -12.41
N ARG A 87 0.51 -7.55 -12.69
CA ARG A 87 -0.01 -7.41 -14.05
C ARG A 87 0.68 -6.30 -14.83
N ARG A 88 1.03 -5.20 -14.18
CA ARG A 88 1.72 -4.04 -14.78
C ARG A 88 3.20 -4.27 -14.97
N GLY A 89 3.72 -5.32 -14.39
CA GLY A 89 5.13 -5.65 -14.41
C GLY A 89 5.88 -5.10 -13.22
N LEU A 90 6.80 -5.91 -12.74
CA LEU A 90 7.57 -5.65 -11.53
C LEU A 90 8.75 -4.69 -11.76
N GLY A 91 8.93 -4.20 -12.99
CA GLY A 91 9.96 -3.20 -13.31
C GLY A 91 11.34 -3.60 -12.80
N ARG A 92 11.92 -2.77 -11.94
CA ARG A 92 13.28 -2.95 -11.38
C ARG A 92 13.31 -3.60 -10.01
N LEU A 93 12.22 -4.22 -9.54
CA LEU A 93 12.15 -4.80 -8.18
C LEU A 93 13.21 -5.89 -7.94
N GLY A 94 13.61 -6.62 -8.97
CA GLY A 94 14.48 -7.79 -8.83
C GLY A 94 13.75 -8.97 -8.18
N LEU A 95 14.45 -10.11 -8.07
CA LEU A 95 13.83 -11.36 -7.62
C LEU A 95 13.29 -11.29 -6.18
N TYR A 96 14.03 -10.68 -5.27
CA TYR A 96 13.65 -10.61 -3.85
C TYR A 96 12.34 -9.84 -3.64
N VAL A 97 12.25 -8.60 -4.10
CA VAL A 97 11.02 -7.80 -3.92
C VAL A 97 9.90 -8.33 -4.81
N GLY A 98 10.22 -8.78 -6.02
CA GLY A 98 9.26 -9.43 -6.90
C GLY A 98 8.62 -10.67 -6.30
N SER A 99 9.37 -11.47 -5.49
CA SER A 99 8.81 -12.61 -4.78
C SER A 99 7.82 -12.19 -3.69
N ILE A 100 8.03 -11.05 -3.02
CA ILE A 100 7.09 -10.50 -2.02
C ILE A 100 5.76 -10.14 -2.69
N VAL A 101 5.80 -9.40 -3.81
CA VAL A 101 4.59 -9.05 -4.58
C VAL A 101 3.86 -10.30 -5.08
N THR A 102 4.61 -11.29 -5.56
CA THR A 102 4.02 -12.55 -6.01
C THR A 102 3.35 -13.30 -4.86
N ALA A 103 4.00 -13.38 -3.71
CA ALA A 103 3.44 -14.01 -2.51
C ALA A 103 2.17 -13.28 -2.02
N GLY A 104 2.17 -11.95 -2.03
CA GLY A 104 0.97 -11.14 -1.73
C GLY A 104 -0.19 -11.44 -2.68
N THR A 105 0.10 -11.56 -3.98
CA THR A 105 -0.91 -11.95 -4.99
C THR A 105 -1.47 -13.33 -4.71
N LEU A 106 -0.63 -14.32 -4.43
CA LEU A 106 -1.06 -15.71 -4.17
C LEU A 106 -1.90 -15.78 -2.88
N LEU A 107 -1.47 -15.11 -1.82
CA LEU A 107 -2.24 -15.03 -0.58
C LEU A 107 -3.59 -14.37 -0.83
N GLY A 108 -3.61 -13.26 -1.56
CA GLY A 108 -4.83 -12.57 -1.93
C GLY A 108 -5.79 -13.44 -2.75
N LEU A 109 -5.29 -14.26 -3.67
CA LEU A 109 -6.10 -15.21 -4.44
C LEU A 109 -6.75 -16.28 -3.56
N VAL A 110 -6.10 -16.68 -2.46
CA VAL A 110 -6.70 -17.57 -1.46
C VAL A 110 -7.80 -16.88 -0.67
N LEU A 111 -7.58 -15.63 -0.26
CA LEU A 111 -8.50 -14.89 0.62
C LEU A 111 -9.70 -14.30 -0.11
N ALA A 112 -9.50 -13.74 -1.30
CA ALA A 112 -10.51 -13.01 -2.06
C ALA A 112 -10.33 -13.17 -3.58
N PRO A 113 -10.45 -14.38 -4.13
CA PRO A 113 -10.04 -14.71 -5.50
C PRO A 113 -10.70 -13.81 -6.57
N ARG A 114 -11.99 -13.50 -6.39
CA ARG A 114 -12.73 -12.66 -7.36
C ARG A 114 -12.22 -11.22 -7.38
N ARG A 115 -11.92 -10.64 -6.20
CA ARG A 115 -11.44 -9.27 -6.07
C ARG A 115 -10.02 -9.15 -6.61
N VAL A 116 -9.14 -10.05 -6.20
CA VAL A 116 -7.74 -10.07 -6.62
C VAL A 116 -7.62 -10.32 -8.13
N TRP A 117 -8.46 -11.19 -8.68
CA TRP A 117 -8.52 -11.38 -10.13
C TRP A 117 -9.02 -10.15 -10.88
N ALA A 118 -10.01 -9.44 -10.32
CA ALA A 118 -10.50 -8.18 -10.89
C ALA A 118 -9.39 -7.10 -10.87
N ALA A 119 -8.63 -6.99 -9.77
CA ALA A 119 -7.50 -6.08 -9.65
C ALA A 119 -6.39 -6.42 -10.67
N PHE A 120 -6.06 -7.70 -10.83
CA PHE A 120 -5.12 -8.15 -11.86
C PHE A 120 -5.56 -7.70 -13.25
N ARG A 121 -6.81 -7.91 -13.60
CA ARG A 121 -7.34 -7.47 -14.91
C ARG A 121 -7.32 -5.94 -15.08
N ALA A 122 -7.61 -5.20 -14.01
CA ALA A 122 -7.58 -3.74 -14.01
C ALA A 122 -6.15 -3.15 -14.15
N GLY A 123 -5.11 -3.96 -13.93
CA GLY A 123 -3.72 -3.57 -14.16
C GLY A 123 -3.49 -3.08 -15.59
N GLY A 124 -4.14 -3.68 -16.59
CA GLY A 124 -3.99 -3.27 -17.98
C GLY A 124 -2.58 -3.51 -18.53
N SER A 125 -2.12 -2.62 -19.43
CA SER A 125 -0.84 -2.75 -20.14
C SER A 125 0.16 -1.61 -19.85
N ARG A 126 -0.22 -0.60 -19.08
CA ARG A 126 0.71 0.47 -18.72
C ARG A 126 1.68 0.01 -17.63
N PRO A 127 2.93 0.50 -17.62
CA PRO A 127 3.87 0.13 -16.55
C PRO A 127 3.40 0.66 -15.20
N SER A 128 3.86 0.02 -14.13
CA SER A 128 3.73 0.49 -12.75
C SER A 128 4.77 1.57 -12.44
N LEU A 129 4.66 2.23 -11.27
CA LEU A 129 5.68 3.17 -10.80
C LEU A 129 7.03 2.49 -10.51
N PHE A 130 7.10 1.18 -10.48
CA PHE A 130 8.37 0.45 -10.38
C PHE A 130 9.29 0.63 -11.62
N SER A 131 8.84 1.35 -12.62
CA SER A 131 9.66 1.79 -13.77
C SER A 131 10.22 3.20 -13.60
N GLU A 132 9.82 3.93 -12.55
CA GLU A 132 10.21 5.30 -12.27
C GLU A 132 11.38 5.35 -11.28
N ASP A 133 12.24 6.35 -11.40
CA ASP A 133 13.38 6.54 -10.48
C ASP A 133 13.14 7.64 -9.45
N ASP A 134 12.37 8.66 -9.82
CA ASP A 134 12.25 9.90 -9.05
C ASP A 134 10.93 9.96 -8.27
N VAL A 135 10.99 9.47 -7.01
CA VAL A 135 9.87 9.58 -6.07
C VAL A 135 9.50 11.04 -5.79
N ASP A 136 10.49 11.93 -5.72
CA ASP A 136 10.25 13.34 -5.36
C ASP A 136 9.47 14.09 -6.44
N SER A 137 9.68 13.75 -7.70
CA SER A 137 8.88 14.30 -8.80
C SER A 137 7.42 13.81 -8.72
N LEU A 138 7.19 12.55 -8.39
CA LEU A 138 5.86 12.00 -8.22
C LEU A 138 5.10 12.65 -7.06
N LEU A 139 5.78 12.96 -5.96
CA LEU A 139 5.18 13.61 -4.79
C LEU A 139 4.71 15.05 -5.06
N LYS A 140 5.17 15.69 -6.13
CA LYS A 140 4.74 17.04 -6.54
C LYS A 140 3.47 17.04 -7.39
N LEU A 141 3.12 15.89 -7.98
CA LEU A 141 1.91 15.73 -8.76
C LEU A 141 0.67 15.85 -7.85
N THR A 142 -0.47 16.13 -8.47
CA THR A 142 -1.76 15.85 -7.86
C THR A 142 -2.12 14.37 -7.99
N VAL A 143 -3.02 13.88 -7.15
CA VAL A 143 -3.53 12.50 -7.24
C VAL A 143 -4.19 12.24 -8.61
N GLY A 144 -4.86 13.23 -9.17
CA GLY A 144 -5.44 13.15 -10.52
C GLY A 144 -4.36 12.97 -11.60
N GLU A 145 -3.28 13.75 -11.54
CA GLU A 145 -2.15 13.62 -12.47
C GLU A 145 -1.44 12.26 -12.33
N LEU A 146 -1.26 11.78 -11.09
CA LEU A 146 -0.71 10.44 -10.84
C LEU A 146 -1.61 9.35 -11.45
N ARG A 147 -2.93 9.45 -11.25
CA ARG A 147 -3.91 8.54 -11.84
C ARG A 147 -3.89 8.60 -13.36
N ALA A 148 -3.86 9.79 -13.95
CA ALA A 148 -3.77 9.98 -15.40
C ALA A 148 -2.48 9.35 -15.97
N ARG A 149 -1.34 9.54 -15.30
CA ARG A 149 -0.04 8.93 -15.66
C ARG A 149 -0.15 7.40 -15.67
N LEU A 150 -0.81 6.83 -14.67
CA LEU A 150 -1.06 5.40 -14.57
C LEU A 150 -2.24 4.92 -15.46
N GLY A 151 -2.96 5.82 -16.13
CA GLY A 151 -4.14 5.48 -16.94
C GLY A 151 -5.31 4.95 -16.10
N LEU A 152 -5.46 5.47 -14.90
CA LEU A 152 -6.54 5.17 -13.98
C LEU A 152 -7.65 6.23 -14.08
N PRO A 153 -8.90 5.87 -13.75
CA PRO A 153 -9.97 6.87 -13.62
C PRO A 153 -9.72 7.80 -12.43
N ASP A 154 -10.31 8.98 -12.44
CA ASP A 154 -10.18 9.98 -11.37
C ASP A 154 -10.65 9.47 -9.99
N SER A 155 -11.54 8.48 -9.97
CA SER A 155 -12.01 7.81 -8.75
C SER A 155 -11.04 6.75 -8.20
N GLY A 156 -9.98 6.40 -8.93
CA GLY A 156 -9.19 5.21 -8.66
C GLY A 156 -9.91 3.93 -9.13
N LEU A 157 -9.52 2.78 -8.59
CA LEU A 157 -10.05 1.46 -8.96
C LEU A 157 -10.89 0.81 -7.86
N ALA A 158 -10.69 1.20 -6.60
CA ALA A 158 -11.41 0.59 -5.49
C ALA A 158 -12.92 0.89 -5.57
N THR A 159 -13.73 -0.16 -5.52
CA THR A 159 -15.20 -0.08 -5.54
C THR A 159 -15.81 -0.15 -4.14
N LEU A 160 -15.00 -0.41 -3.13
CA LEU A 160 -15.41 -0.53 -1.73
C LEU A 160 -14.66 0.52 -0.89
N PRO A 161 -15.20 0.88 0.30
CA PRO A 161 -14.49 1.72 1.24
C PRO A 161 -13.07 1.19 1.50
N ARG A 162 -12.11 2.10 1.64
CA ARG A 162 -10.74 1.74 1.98
C ARG A 162 -10.73 1.04 3.33
N ARG A 163 -10.12 -0.14 3.38
CA ARG A 163 -9.90 -0.85 4.62
C ARG A 163 -8.49 -0.58 5.11
N LEU A 164 -8.40 -0.20 6.37
CA LEU A 164 -7.13 0.09 7.01
C LEU A 164 -6.36 -1.19 7.35
N HIS A 165 -5.07 -1.04 7.52
CA HIS A 165 -4.23 -2.10 8.07
C HIS A 165 -4.84 -2.65 9.37
N PRO A 166 -4.84 -3.97 9.64
CA PRO A 166 -5.50 -4.57 10.81
C PRO A 166 -5.08 -3.99 12.16
N TYR A 167 -3.91 -3.39 12.23
CA TYR A 167 -3.35 -2.75 13.44
C TYR A 167 -3.35 -1.22 13.38
N ALA A 168 -3.98 -0.63 12.37
CA ALA A 168 -4.11 0.83 12.30
C ALA A 168 -4.93 1.37 13.48
N PRO A 169 -4.68 2.60 13.94
CA PRO A 169 -5.36 3.18 15.10
C PRO A 169 -6.90 3.17 15.03
N GLY A 170 -7.46 3.25 13.82
CA GLY A 170 -8.92 3.21 13.58
C GLY A 170 -9.47 1.85 13.15
N ALA A 171 -8.65 0.78 13.11
CA ALA A 171 -9.11 -0.52 12.62
C ALA A 171 -9.96 -1.25 13.66
N PRO A 172 -11.01 -1.99 13.22
CA PRO A 172 -11.74 -2.88 14.11
C PRO A 172 -10.80 -3.94 14.68
N GLY A 173 -10.46 -3.87 15.97
CA GLY A 173 -9.53 -4.80 16.63
C GLY A 173 -8.22 -4.19 17.14
N ALA A 174 -7.90 -2.95 16.82
CA ALA A 174 -6.68 -2.26 17.29
C ALA A 174 -6.57 -2.22 18.84
N ALA A 175 -7.69 -2.22 19.54
CA ALA A 175 -7.74 -2.21 21.00
C ALA A 175 -7.22 -3.49 21.68
N ARG A 176 -6.93 -4.57 20.94
CA ARG A 176 -6.49 -5.85 21.51
C ARG A 176 -4.97 -6.05 21.47
N SER A 177 -4.21 -5.15 20.90
CA SER A 177 -2.78 -5.35 20.62
C SER A 177 -1.88 -4.24 21.15
N ALA A 178 -2.34 -3.39 22.08
CA ALA A 178 -1.43 -2.50 22.81
C ALA A 178 -0.49 -3.38 23.64
N PRO A 179 0.83 -3.41 23.41
CA PRO A 179 1.76 -4.04 24.32
C PRO A 179 1.62 -3.32 25.67
N GLY A 180 1.35 -4.09 26.73
CA GLY A 180 1.20 -3.57 28.08
C GLY A 180 2.36 -2.63 28.41
N GLN A 181 2.02 -1.41 28.83
CA GLN A 181 2.96 -0.54 29.51
C GLN A 181 3.46 -1.32 30.73
N ALA A 182 4.68 -1.79 30.65
CA ALA A 182 5.37 -2.31 31.82
C ALA A 182 5.47 -1.15 32.80
N SER A 183 4.65 -1.19 33.85
CA SER A 183 4.79 -0.32 35.02
C SER A 183 6.21 -0.53 35.56
N ALA A 184 7.01 0.54 35.55
CA ALA A 184 8.28 0.56 36.21
C ALA A 184 8.06 0.32 37.73
N PRO A 185 8.85 -0.54 38.37
CA PRO A 185 8.80 -0.68 39.83
C PRO A 185 9.34 0.60 40.48
N ALA A 186 8.68 0.98 41.54
CA ALA A 186 9.07 2.08 42.42
C ALA A 186 10.38 1.82 43.16
#